data_c09c5a37a4a9add24aeed2bc4a73d02b
#
_entry.id   c09c5a37a4a9add24aeed2bc4a73d02b
#
_cell.length_a   1.000
_cell.length_b   1.000
_cell.length_c   1.000
_cell.angle_alpha   90.00
_cell.angle_beta   90.00
_cell.angle_gamma   90.00
#
_symmetry.space_group_name_H-M   'P 1'
#
loop_
_entity.id
_entity.type
_entity.pdbx_description
1 polymer ?
#
loop_
_entity_poly.entity_id
_entity_poly.type
_entity_poly.pdbx_seq_one_letter_code
_entity_poly.pdbx_strand_id
1 'polypeptide(L)'
;MNTAELKANAKEQLRGKWAVAIATVLVANILIDSDVMYKVSEKFGLIGLSISCSLISLFLGGVISVGLCKFLLDMTTKREEPRFETLFSQFNIYLKTLGLNILITLSVCIGTILFIVPGIIVGLMFSQSYYILSEDPSKSITQCIKQSVDMMNGHKWDLFYLELTFIGWWLLTAITVGIAGLWVAPYVKVTETNFYLSDELSS
;
A
#
# COMPACT_ATOMS: atom_id res chain seq x y z
N MET A 1 2.25 12.40 -16.69
CA MET A 1 3.37 11.91 -15.82
C MET A 1 4.19 10.84 -16.51
N ASN A 2 5.53 10.82 -16.34
CA ASN A 2 6.40 9.88 -17.05
C ASN A 2 6.58 8.57 -16.24
N THR A 3 5.76 7.56 -16.55
CA THR A 3 5.79 6.23 -15.91
C THR A 3 7.17 5.55 -15.99
N ALA A 4 7.91 5.77 -17.09
CA ALA A 4 9.24 5.16 -17.26
C ALA A 4 10.24 5.75 -16.27
N GLU A 5 10.16 7.03 -16.02
CA GLU A 5 11.02 7.75 -15.07
C GLU A 5 10.74 7.31 -13.62
N LEU A 6 9.46 7.20 -13.23
CA LEU A 6 9.08 6.69 -11.90
C LEU A 6 9.65 5.29 -11.63
N LYS A 7 9.58 4.41 -12.63
CA LYS A 7 10.12 3.05 -12.57
C LYS A 7 11.67 3.04 -12.54
N ALA A 8 12.31 3.92 -13.27
CA ALA A 8 13.76 4.04 -13.26
C ALA A 8 14.26 4.51 -11.88
N ASN A 9 13.63 5.54 -11.33
CA ASN A 9 13.93 6.06 -10.00
C ASN A 9 13.71 4.98 -8.91
N ALA A 10 12.64 4.21 -8.98
CA ALA A 10 12.39 3.12 -8.04
C ALA A 10 13.49 2.06 -8.06
N LYS A 11 13.99 1.67 -9.25
CA LYS A 11 15.11 0.72 -9.35
C LYS A 11 16.39 1.27 -8.74
N GLU A 12 16.67 2.54 -8.96
CA GLU A 12 17.85 3.19 -8.39
C GLU A 12 17.78 3.29 -6.87
N GLN A 13 16.61 3.68 -6.34
CA GLN A 13 16.36 3.79 -4.89
C GLN A 13 16.45 2.45 -4.18
N LEU A 14 16.04 1.36 -4.83
CA LEU A 14 16.17 0.00 -4.31
C LEU A 14 17.60 -0.55 -4.38
N ARG A 15 18.48 0.06 -5.17
CA ARG A 15 19.85 -0.43 -5.34
C ARG A 15 20.62 -0.41 -4.02
N GLY A 16 21.10 -1.57 -3.60
CA GLY A 16 21.77 -1.76 -2.30
C GLY A 16 20.83 -1.92 -1.10
N LYS A 17 19.50 -1.74 -1.26
CA LYS A 17 18.51 -1.82 -0.18
C LYS A 17 17.46 -2.93 -0.38
N TRP A 18 17.64 -3.78 -1.40
CA TRP A 18 16.68 -4.83 -1.75
C TRP A 18 16.32 -5.74 -0.58
N ALA A 19 17.30 -6.18 0.20
CA ALA A 19 17.05 -7.13 1.30
C ALA A 19 16.09 -6.56 2.35
N VAL A 20 16.30 -5.31 2.77
CA VAL A 20 15.43 -4.64 3.76
C VAL A 20 14.06 -4.35 3.16
N ALA A 21 14.02 -3.88 1.90
CA ALA A 21 12.75 -3.61 1.21
C ALA A 21 11.91 -4.88 1.02
N ILE A 22 12.52 -6.00 0.58
CA ILE A 22 11.83 -7.29 0.44
C ILE A 22 11.31 -7.76 1.81
N ALA A 23 12.15 -7.75 2.84
CA ALA A 23 11.75 -8.20 4.18
C ALA A 23 10.57 -7.38 4.72
N THR A 24 10.66 -6.04 4.63
CA THR A 24 9.63 -5.14 5.15
C THR A 24 8.32 -5.28 4.38
N VAL A 25 8.35 -5.27 3.04
CA VAL A 25 7.15 -5.40 2.22
C VAL A 25 6.53 -6.79 2.34
N LEU A 26 7.33 -7.85 2.44
CA LEU A 26 6.84 -9.22 2.65
C LEU A 26 6.08 -9.34 3.98
N VAL A 27 6.69 -8.87 5.07
CA VAL A 27 6.05 -8.90 6.40
C VAL A 27 4.79 -8.03 6.41
N ALA A 28 4.84 -6.83 5.82
CA ALA A 28 3.68 -5.98 5.71
C ALA A 28 2.54 -6.67 4.95
N ASN A 29 2.82 -7.28 3.79
CA ASN A 29 1.80 -7.99 3.01
C ASN A 29 1.21 -9.18 3.78
N ILE A 30 2.02 -9.97 4.50
CA ILE A 30 1.52 -11.07 5.34
C ILE A 30 0.57 -10.55 6.43
N LEU A 31 0.85 -9.39 7.02
CA LEU A 31 0.04 -8.81 8.09
C LEU A 31 -1.21 -8.08 7.57
N ILE A 32 -1.14 -7.49 6.37
CA ILE A 32 -2.25 -6.76 5.75
C ILE A 32 -3.18 -7.72 5.01
N ASP A 33 -2.62 -8.70 4.29
CA ASP A 33 -3.35 -9.58 3.38
C ASP A 33 -3.87 -10.82 4.12
N SER A 34 -5.16 -10.82 4.43
CA SER A 34 -5.82 -12.00 5.03
C SER A 34 -5.93 -13.19 4.07
N ASP A 35 -5.80 -12.98 2.76
CA ASP A 35 -5.96 -14.04 1.75
C ASP A 35 -4.91 -15.14 1.85
N VAL A 36 -3.68 -14.81 2.20
CA VAL A 36 -2.60 -15.79 2.39
C VAL A 36 -2.94 -16.71 3.56
N MET A 37 -3.36 -16.13 4.69
CA MET A 37 -3.72 -16.88 5.88
C MET A 37 -5.04 -17.64 5.71
N TYR A 38 -6.00 -17.08 4.96
CA TYR A 38 -7.25 -17.75 4.59
C TYR A 38 -6.97 -19.04 3.79
N LYS A 39 -6.17 -18.98 2.74
CA LYS A 39 -5.81 -20.15 1.91
C LYS A 39 -5.08 -21.22 2.70
N VAL A 40 -4.21 -20.81 3.63
CA VAL A 40 -3.52 -21.75 4.52
C VAL A 40 -4.52 -22.40 5.47
N SER A 41 -5.41 -21.64 6.10
CA SER A 41 -6.40 -22.15 7.05
C SER A 41 -7.44 -23.07 6.39
N GLU A 42 -7.86 -22.74 5.16
CA GLU A 42 -8.76 -23.57 4.36
C GLU A 42 -8.14 -24.94 4.06
N LYS A 43 -6.88 -24.96 3.65
CA LYS A 43 -6.13 -26.19 3.35
C LYS A 43 -5.99 -27.12 4.57
N PHE A 44 -5.97 -26.54 5.78
CA PHE A 44 -5.90 -27.29 7.04
C PHE A 44 -7.26 -27.48 7.73
N GLY A 45 -8.37 -27.03 7.12
CA GLY A 45 -9.72 -27.19 7.70
C GLY A 45 -9.99 -26.35 8.95
N LEU A 46 -9.23 -25.25 9.16
CA LEU A 46 -9.25 -24.42 10.35
C LEU A 46 -10.10 -23.14 10.15
N ILE A 47 -11.40 -23.30 9.94
CA ILE A 47 -12.32 -22.16 9.66
C ILE A 47 -12.28 -21.06 10.75
N GLY A 48 -12.16 -21.46 12.03
CA GLY A 48 -12.03 -20.51 13.12
C GLY A 48 -10.76 -19.64 13.05
N LEU A 49 -9.69 -20.19 12.50
CA LEU A 49 -8.42 -19.47 12.30
C LEU A 49 -8.55 -18.41 11.20
N SER A 50 -9.31 -18.70 10.12
CA SER A 50 -9.51 -17.74 9.01
C SER A 50 -10.26 -16.49 9.47
N ILE A 51 -11.29 -16.63 10.27
CA ILE A 51 -12.05 -15.50 10.85
C ILE A 51 -11.15 -14.66 11.76
N SER A 52 -10.38 -15.33 12.63
CA SER A 52 -9.44 -14.64 13.52
C SER A 52 -8.37 -13.86 12.75
N CYS A 53 -7.83 -14.44 11.68
CA CYS A 53 -6.83 -13.76 10.83
C CYS A 53 -7.42 -12.56 10.08
N SER A 54 -8.65 -12.67 9.58
CA SER A 54 -9.32 -11.55 8.92
C SER A 54 -9.58 -10.39 9.90
N LEU A 55 -9.96 -10.68 11.14
CA LEU A 55 -10.09 -9.66 12.17
C LEU A 55 -8.74 -9.03 12.52
N ILE A 56 -7.69 -9.81 12.68
CA ILE A 56 -6.33 -9.30 12.93
C ILE A 56 -5.88 -8.39 11.78
N SER A 57 -6.07 -8.80 10.52
CA SER A 57 -5.77 -7.98 9.35
C SER A 57 -6.56 -6.67 9.33
N LEU A 58 -7.84 -6.69 9.66
CA LEU A 58 -8.66 -5.48 9.75
C LEU A 58 -8.12 -4.51 10.82
N PHE A 59 -7.78 -5.04 12.01
CA PHE A 59 -7.31 -4.22 13.14
C PHE A 59 -5.87 -3.73 12.95
N LEU A 60 -4.96 -4.57 12.47
CA LEU A 60 -3.55 -4.20 12.28
C LEU A 60 -3.25 -3.62 10.90
N GLY A 61 -4.06 -3.93 9.88
CA GLY A 61 -3.80 -3.53 8.50
C GLY A 61 -3.59 -2.02 8.34
N GLY A 62 -4.39 -1.20 9.03
CA GLY A 62 -4.26 0.26 8.96
C GLY A 62 -2.93 0.76 9.49
N VAL A 63 -2.49 0.31 10.68
CA VAL A 63 -1.24 0.79 11.27
C VAL A 63 -0.01 0.28 10.51
N ILE A 64 -0.07 -0.95 10.02
CA ILE A 64 1.00 -1.52 9.19
C ILE A 64 1.09 -0.82 7.82
N SER A 65 -0.05 -0.48 7.20
CA SER A 65 -0.07 0.27 5.94
C SER A 65 0.56 1.65 6.08
N VAL A 66 0.22 2.39 7.14
CA VAL A 66 0.81 3.71 7.41
C VAL A 66 2.31 3.58 7.74
N GLY A 67 2.70 2.57 8.53
CA GLY A 67 4.10 2.27 8.82
C GLY A 67 4.89 1.89 7.56
N LEU A 68 4.30 1.13 6.65
CA LEU A 68 4.89 0.80 5.36
C LEU A 68 5.08 2.05 4.48
N CYS A 69 4.06 2.91 4.41
CA CYS A 69 4.16 4.19 3.68
C CYS A 69 5.31 5.04 4.24
N LYS A 70 5.44 5.13 5.56
CA LYS A 70 6.55 5.85 6.20
C LYS A 70 7.91 5.25 5.83
N PHE A 71 8.05 3.93 5.95
CA PHE A 71 9.27 3.23 5.55
C PHE A 71 9.66 3.52 4.09
N LEU A 72 8.68 3.48 3.18
CA LEU A 72 8.90 3.74 1.76
C LEU A 72 9.27 5.21 1.50
N LEU A 73 8.61 6.15 2.17
CA LEU A 73 8.95 7.59 2.09
C LEU A 73 10.38 7.85 2.59
N ASP A 74 10.76 7.32 3.76
CA ASP A 74 12.11 7.48 4.30
C ASP A 74 13.17 6.91 3.35
N MET A 75 12.88 5.75 2.73
CA MET A 75 13.76 5.12 1.76
C MET A 75 13.91 5.93 0.47
N THR A 76 12.81 6.49 -0.07
CA THR A 76 12.78 7.21 -1.35
C THR A 76 13.33 8.62 -1.23
N THR A 77 12.99 9.34 -0.13
CA THR A 77 13.43 10.72 0.10
C THR A 77 14.81 10.80 0.78
N LYS A 78 15.40 9.64 1.14
CA LYS A 78 16.68 9.55 1.88
C LYS A 78 16.69 10.38 3.18
N ARG A 79 15.51 10.56 3.81
CA ARG A 79 15.36 11.28 5.09
C ARG A 79 16.05 10.51 6.21
N GLU A 80 15.87 9.19 6.22
CA GLU A 80 16.50 8.29 7.19
C GLU A 80 16.95 7.00 6.49
N GLU A 81 17.83 6.24 7.13
CA GLU A 81 18.13 4.89 6.67
C GLU A 81 16.91 3.99 6.86
N PRO A 82 16.51 3.23 5.84
CA PRO A 82 15.33 2.37 5.92
C PRO A 82 15.56 1.26 6.93
N ARG A 83 14.79 1.29 8.02
CA ARG A 83 14.83 0.29 9.10
C ARG A 83 13.52 -0.49 9.12
N PHE A 84 13.62 -1.78 9.35
CA PHE A 84 12.45 -2.66 9.46
C PHE A 84 11.49 -2.19 10.58
N GLU A 85 12.04 -1.67 11.69
CA GLU A 85 11.26 -1.19 12.84
C GLU A 85 10.32 -0.04 12.50
N THR A 86 10.59 0.72 11.43
CA THR A 86 9.74 1.81 10.95
C THR A 86 8.32 1.32 10.62
N LEU A 87 8.17 0.03 10.21
CA LEU A 87 6.89 -0.59 9.97
C LEU A 87 5.94 -0.51 11.19
N PHE A 88 6.51 -0.58 12.38
CA PHE A 88 5.76 -0.57 13.65
C PHE A 88 5.77 0.80 14.35
N SER A 89 6.36 1.83 13.76
CA SER A 89 6.53 3.15 14.38
C SER A 89 5.21 3.91 14.57
N GLN A 90 4.14 3.52 13.90
CA GLN A 90 2.88 4.27 13.87
C GLN A 90 1.81 3.76 14.87
N PHE A 91 2.20 2.89 15.81
CA PHE A 91 1.27 2.39 16.84
C PHE A 91 0.77 3.48 17.80
N ASN A 92 1.51 4.59 17.95
CA ASN A 92 1.10 5.75 18.74
C ASN A 92 -0.19 6.43 18.20
N ILE A 93 -0.47 6.30 16.91
CA ILE A 93 -1.68 6.83 16.26
C ILE A 93 -2.67 5.73 15.85
N TYR A 94 -2.63 4.57 16.54
CA TYR A 94 -3.39 3.37 16.20
C TYR A 94 -4.87 3.63 15.90
N LEU A 95 -5.57 4.40 16.75
CA LEU A 95 -7.01 4.68 16.54
C LEU A 95 -7.29 5.47 15.27
N LYS A 96 -6.37 6.37 14.87
CA LYS A 96 -6.51 7.11 13.62
C LYS A 96 -6.27 6.18 12.41
N THR A 97 -5.23 5.36 12.46
CA THR A 97 -4.92 4.42 11.36
C THR A 97 -6.03 3.38 11.19
N LEU A 98 -6.58 2.88 12.29
CA LEU A 98 -7.72 1.96 12.28
C LEU A 98 -8.97 2.61 11.68
N GLY A 99 -9.32 3.82 12.13
CA GLY A 99 -10.47 4.55 11.60
C GLY A 99 -10.31 4.88 10.11
N LEU A 100 -9.13 5.26 9.68
CA LEU A 100 -8.83 5.49 8.26
C LEU A 100 -9.00 4.20 7.44
N ASN A 101 -8.44 3.09 7.92
CA ASN A 101 -8.54 1.79 7.26
C ASN A 101 -9.99 1.32 7.10
N ILE A 102 -10.78 1.40 8.18
CA ILE A 102 -12.20 1.04 8.15
C ILE A 102 -12.96 1.91 7.16
N LEU A 103 -12.74 3.22 7.16
CA LEU A 103 -13.44 4.14 6.29
C LEU A 103 -13.11 3.90 4.80
N ILE A 104 -11.84 3.69 4.47
CA ILE A 104 -11.41 3.35 3.11
C ILE A 104 -12.02 2.01 2.69
N THR A 105 -11.87 0.98 3.50
CA THR A 105 -12.40 -0.37 3.20
C THR A 105 -13.90 -0.33 2.97
N LEU A 106 -14.65 0.33 3.86
CA LEU A 106 -16.11 0.44 3.74
C LEU A 106 -16.52 1.20 2.46
N SER A 107 -15.82 2.29 2.15
CA SER A 107 -16.11 3.08 0.94
C SER A 107 -15.84 2.31 -0.35
N VAL A 108 -14.72 1.59 -0.40
CA VAL A 108 -14.38 0.73 -1.55
C VAL A 108 -15.37 -0.43 -1.67
N CYS A 109 -15.73 -1.07 -0.56
CA CYS A 109 -16.74 -2.14 -0.57
C CYS A 109 -18.09 -1.66 -1.10
N ILE A 110 -18.59 -0.52 -0.61
CA ILE A 110 -19.84 0.07 -1.10
C ILE A 110 -19.73 0.38 -2.61
N GLY A 111 -18.63 1.00 -3.03
CA GLY A 111 -18.38 1.30 -4.44
C GLY A 111 -18.37 0.04 -5.31
N THR A 112 -17.74 -1.04 -4.83
CA THR A 112 -17.63 -2.32 -5.57
C THR A 112 -18.97 -3.07 -5.61
N ILE A 113 -19.78 -3.02 -4.54
CA ILE A 113 -21.12 -3.60 -4.49
C ILE A 113 -22.05 -2.91 -5.50
N LEU A 114 -21.96 -1.58 -5.64
CA LEU A 114 -22.74 -0.84 -6.63
C LEU A 114 -22.33 -1.22 -8.05
N PHE A 115 -21.05 -1.10 -8.37
CA PHE A 115 -20.41 -1.57 -9.61
C PHE A 115 -18.90 -1.66 -9.40
N ILE A 116 -18.23 -2.58 -10.11
CA ILE A 116 -16.77 -2.76 -10.03
C ILE A 116 -16.01 -1.47 -10.36
N VAL A 117 -16.45 -0.74 -11.40
CA VAL A 117 -15.79 0.50 -11.86
C VAL A 117 -15.81 1.61 -10.80
N PRO A 118 -16.93 1.97 -10.15
CA PRO A 118 -16.93 2.91 -9.03
C PRO A 118 -16.03 2.46 -7.87
N GLY A 119 -15.96 1.17 -7.55
CA GLY A 119 -15.07 0.65 -6.52
C GLY A 119 -13.60 0.93 -6.83
N ILE A 120 -13.16 0.69 -8.07
CA ILE A 120 -11.81 1.01 -8.53
C ILE A 120 -11.54 2.52 -8.43
N ILE A 121 -12.47 3.35 -8.89
CA ILE A 121 -12.33 4.83 -8.83
C ILE A 121 -12.17 5.31 -7.39
N VAL A 122 -12.99 4.81 -6.47
CA VAL A 122 -12.89 5.16 -5.03
C VAL A 122 -11.56 4.67 -4.44
N GLY A 123 -11.11 3.47 -4.79
CA GLY A 123 -9.80 2.95 -4.39
C GLY A 123 -8.65 3.85 -4.84
N LEU A 124 -8.66 4.28 -6.11
CA LEU A 124 -7.67 5.22 -6.64
C LEU A 124 -7.74 6.60 -5.94
N MET A 125 -8.94 7.10 -5.66
CA MET A 125 -9.12 8.39 -4.97
C MET A 125 -8.55 8.38 -3.55
N PHE A 126 -8.60 7.25 -2.84
CA PHE A 126 -8.15 7.14 -1.47
C PHE A 126 -6.74 6.54 -1.33
N SER A 127 -6.10 6.19 -2.43
CA SER A 127 -4.79 5.49 -2.46
C SER A 127 -3.68 6.25 -1.72
N GLN A 128 -3.72 7.59 -1.73
CA GLN A 128 -2.69 8.44 -1.11
C GLN A 128 -2.93 8.70 0.39
N SER A 129 -4.10 8.33 0.94
CA SER A 129 -4.49 8.68 2.31
C SER A 129 -3.53 8.14 3.38
N TYR A 130 -2.97 6.95 3.16
CA TYR A 130 -2.00 6.35 4.10
C TYR A 130 -0.66 7.08 4.08
N TYR A 131 -0.19 7.55 2.92
CA TYR A 131 1.02 8.35 2.78
C TYR A 131 0.85 9.69 3.50
N ILE A 132 -0.28 10.38 3.28
CA ILE A 132 -0.60 11.66 3.92
C ILE A 132 -0.61 11.53 5.45
N LEU A 133 -1.23 10.48 5.99
CA LEU A 133 -1.25 10.24 7.44
C LEU A 133 0.13 9.86 7.98
N SER A 134 0.97 9.18 7.18
CA SER A 134 2.33 8.79 7.60
C SER A 134 3.28 9.99 7.67
N GLU A 135 3.07 11.01 6.82
CA GLU A 135 3.86 12.24 6.82
C GLU A 135 3.41 13.21 7.93
N ASP A 136 2.10 13.34 8.11
CA ASP A 136 1.55 14.22 9.13
C ASP A 136 0.52 13.49 10.03
N PRO A 137 0.99 12.85 11.11
CA PRO A 137 0.12 12.16 12.07
C PRO A 137 -0.86 13.08 12.82
N SER A 138 -0.70 14.41 12.75
CA SER A 138 -1.60 15.37 13.38
C SER A 138 -2.94 15.49 12.65
N LYS A 139 -2.96 15.24 11.33
CA LYS A 139 -4.16 15.33 10.49
C LYS A 139 -5.28 14.42 10.98
N SER A 140 -6.51 14.87 10.78
CA SER A 140 -7.69 14.04 11.00
C SER A 140 -7.91 13.08 9.82
N ILE A 141 -8.66 12.00 10.06
CA ILE A 141 -9.00 11.01 9.02
C ILE A 141 -9.66 11.67 7.81
N THR A 142 -10.61 12.59 8.06
CA THR A 142 -11.33 13.31 7.00
C THR A 142 -10.42 14.24 6.20
N GLN A 143 -9.44 14.86 6.85
CA GLN A 143 -8.43 15.68 6.16
C GLN A 143 -7.54 14.83 5.25
N CYS A 144 -7.07 13.66 5.72
CA CYS A 144 -6.27 12.75 4.90
C CYS A 144 -7.03 12.29 3.65
N ILE A 145 -8.30 11.91 3.82
CA ILE A 145 -9.13 11.47 2.70
C ILE A 145 -9.40 12.64 1.73
N LYS A 146 -9.79 13.81 2.24
CA LYS A 146 -10.03 14.96 1.39
C LYS A 146 -8.79 15.33 0.59
N GLN A 147 -7.65 15.42 1.23
CA GLN A 147 -6.38 15.70 0.56
C GLN A 147 -6.03 14.64 -0.49
N SER A 148 -6.24 13.34 -0.18
CA SER A 148 -6.03 12.27 -1.16
C SER A 148 -6.95 12.42 -2.38
N VAL A 149 -8.23 12.75 -2.18
CA VAL A 149 -9.19 13.00 -3.26
C VAL A 149 -8.76 14.19 -4.12
N ASP A 150 -8.33 15.27 -3.47
CA ASP A 150 -7.88 16.50 -4.16
C ASP A 150 -6.61 16.21 -4.98
N MET A 151 -5.60 15.53 -4.43
CA MET A 151 -4.38 15.11 -5.12
C MET A 151 -4.68 14.20 -6.32
N MET A 152 -5.61 13.27 -6.18
CA MET A 152 -5.98 12.33 -7.24
C MET A 152 -6.92 12.94 -8.28
N ASN A 153 -7.33 14.20 -8.11
CA ASN A 153 -8.15 14.88 -9.10
C ASN A 153 -7.33 15.23 -10.33
N GLY A 154 -7.66 14.62 -11.47
CA GLY A 154 -6.88 14.71 -12.71
C GLY A 154 -5.84 13.59 -12.90
N HIS A 155 -5.38 12.93 -11.82
CA HIS A 155 -4.29 11.94 -11.85
C HIS A 155 -4.72 10.48 -11.66
N LYS A 156 -6.03 10.21 -11.56
CA LYS A 156 -6.57 8.83 -11.41
C LYS A 156 -6.14 7.92 -12.55
N TRP A 157 -6.15 8.43 -13.79
CA TRP A 157 -5.72 7.69 -14.97
C TRP A 157 -4.22 7.44 -15.01
N ASP A 158 -3.42 8.37 -14.49
CA ASP A 158 -1.97 8.21 -14.42
C ASP A 158 -1.60 7.05 -13.47
N LEU A 159 -2.22 7.00 -12.28
CA LEU A 159 -2.01 5.90 -11.34
C LEU A 159 -2.55 4.58 -11.89
N PHE A 160 -3.77 4.58 -12.44
CA PHE A 160 -4.34 3.38 -13.05
C PHE A 160 -3.46 2.83 -14.19
N TYR A 161 -2.98 3.70 -15.08
CA TYR A 161 -2.07 3.32 -16.14
C TYR A 161 -0.74 2.79 -15.59
N LEU A 162 -0.20 3.43 -14.54
CA LEU A 162 1.01 2.96 -13.87
C LEU A 162 0.84 1.52 -13.38
N GLU A 163 -0.25 1.20 -12.71
CA GLU A 163 -0.55 -0.15 -12.23
C GLU A 163 -0.73 -1.15 -13.38
N LEU A 164 -1.42 -0.76 -14.45
CA LEU A 164 -1.56 -1.60 -15.64
C LEU A 164 -0.19 -1.99 -16.24
N THR A 165 0.80 -1.11 -16.17
CA THR A 165 2.15 -1.42 -16.67
C THR A 165 2.88 -2.48 -15.84
N PHE A 166 2.36 -2.86 -14.68
CA PHE A 166 2.88 -3.94 -13.84
C PHE A 166 2.18 -5.29 -14.06
N ILE A 167 1.12 -5.36 -14.89
CA ILE A 167 0.39 -6.61 -15.14
C ILE A 167 1.34 -7.72 -15.61
N GLY A 168 2.29 -7.40 -16.52
CA GLY A 168 3.28 -8.38 -16.99
C GLY A 168 4.16 -8.93 -15.87
N TRP A 169 4.50 -8.12 -14.87
CA TRP A 169 5.27 -8.53 -13.70
C TRP A 169 4.44 -9.39 -12.74
N TRP A 170 3.14 -9.07 -12.58
CA TRP A 170 2.23 -9.91 -11.79
C TRP A 170 1.97 -11.26 -12.46
N LEU A 171 1.90 -11.29 -13.81
CA LEU A 171 1.81 -12.54 -14.56
C LEU A 171 3.08 -13.40 -14.35
N LEU A 172 4.25 -12.78 -14.38
CA LEU A 172 5.51 -13.46 -14.07
C LEU A 172 5.50 -14.02 -12.63
N THR A 173 4.96 -13.27 -11.66
CA THR A 173 4.79 -13.72 -10.29
C THR A 173 3.89 -14.96 -10.20
N ALA A 174 2.80 -14.98 -10.96
CA ALA A 174 1.90 -16.14 -11.01
C ALA A 174 2.60 -17.38 -11.62
N ILE A 175 3.35 -17.22 -12.72
CA ILE A 175 4.08 -18.31 -13.38
C ILE A 175 5.17 -18.86 -12.46
N THR A 176 5.84 -18.03 -11.68
CA THR A 176 6.89 -18.45 -10.74
C THR A 176 6.37 -18.89 -9.37
N VAL A 177 5.06 -19.15 -9.25
CA VAL A 177 4.41 -19.56 -7.98
C VAL A 177 4.71 -18.59 -6.82
N GLY A 178 4.75 -17.28 -7.13
CA GLY A 178 4.96 -16.21 -6.14
C GLY A 178 6.42 -15.81 -5.92
N ILE A 179 7.41 -16.58 -6.40
CA ILE A 179 8.84 -16.28 -6.15
C ILE A 179 9.21 -14.91 -6.70
N ALA A 180 8.80 -14.56 -7.93
CA ALA A 180 9.08 -13.25 -8.51
C ALA A 180 8.43 -12.11 -7.71
N GLY A 181 7.34 -12.37 -6.99
CA GLY A 181 6.63 -11.39 -6.16
C GLY A 181 7.50 -10.76 -5.07
N LEU A 182 8.53 -11.48 -4.58
CA LEU A 182 9.47 -10.95 -3.59
C LEU A 182 10.21 -9.70 -4.10
N TRP A 183 10.48 -9.63 -5.39
CA TRP A 183 11.12 -8.47 -6.03
C TRP A 183 10.10 -7.51 -6.64
N VAL A 184 9.03 -8.05 -7.20
CA VAL A 184 7.97 -7.24 -7.85
C VAL A 184 7.25 -6.37 -6.83
N ALA A 185 6.86 -6.91 -5.66
CA ALA A 185 6.10 -6.17 -4.66
C ALA A 185 6.85 -4.91 -4.14
N PRO A 186 8.10 -4.96 -3.66
CA PRO A 186 8.80 -3.74 -3.25
C PRO A 186 9.05 -2.79 -4.44
N TYR A 187 9.27 -3.31 -5.65
CA TYR A 187 9.44 -2.47 -6.82
C TYR A 187 8.17 -1.68 -7.16
N VAL A 188 7.00 -2.32 -7.13
CA VAL A 188 5.71 -1.65 -7.32
C VAL A 188 5.50 -0.60 -6.24
N LYS A 189 5.67 -0.96 -4.96
CA LYS A 189 5.45 -0.05 -3.82
C LYS A 189 6.36 1.17 -3.84
N VAL A 190 7.64 1.02 -4.18
CA VAL A 190 8.55 2.17 -4.34
C VAL A 190 8.14 3.04 -5.53
N THR A 191 7.65 2.44 -6.61
CA THR A 191 7.16 3.21 -7.77
C THR A 191 5.88 3.99 -7.43
N GLU A 192 4.94 3.40 -6.67
CA GLU A 192 3.76 4.10 -6.14
C GLU A 192 4.16 5.26 -5.19
N THR A 193 5.18 5.06 -4.37
CA THR A 193 5.71 6.13 -3.51
C THR A 193 6.30 7.28 -4.33
N ASN A 194 7.02 6.99 -5.41
CA ASN A 194 7.51 8.02 -6.32
C ASN A 194 6.36 8.74 -7.03
N PHE A 195 5.25 8.05 -7.30
CA PHE A 195 4.04 8.67 -7.81
C PHE A 195 3.47 9.66 -6.80
N TYR A 196 3.31 9.26 -5.53
CA TYR A 196 2.85 10.13 -4.46
C TYR A 196 3.72 11.40 -4.33
N LEU A 197 5.04 11.21 -4.32
CA LEU A 197 5.98 12.33 -4.21
C LEU A 197 5.94 13.29 -5.41
N SER A 198 5.63 12.79 -6.61
CA SER A 198 5.53 13.64 -7.80
C SER A 198 4.29 14.53 -7.78
N ASP A 199 3.17 14.05 -7.26
CA ASP A 199 1.93 14.83 -7.15
C ASP A 199 2.03 15.89 -6.04
N GLU A 200 2.68 15.57 -4.92
CA GLU A 200 2.94 16.54 -3.84
C GLU A 200 3.85 17.69 -4.29
N LEU A 201 4.82 17.41 -5.18
CA LEU A 201 5.73 18.42 -5.70
C LEU A 201 5.12 19.27 -6.82
N SER A 202 4.02 18.82 -7.42
CA SER A 202 3.33 19.53 -8.52
C SER A 202 2.17 20.43 -8.04
N SER A 203 1.80 20.34 -6.77
CA SER A 203 0.77 21.16 -6.10
C SER A 203 1.38 22.39 -5.42
#